data_c452f509543b49023cd437dadb103d8b
#
_entry.id   c452f509543b49023cd437dadb103d8b
#
_cell.length_a   1.000
_cell.length_b   1.000
_cell.length_c   1.000
_cell.angle_alpha   90.00
_cell.angle_beta   90.00
_cell.angle_gamma   90.00
#
_symmetry.space_group_name_H-M   'P 1'
#
loop_
_entity.id
_entity.type
_entity.pdbx_description
1 polymer ?
#
loop_
_entity_poly.entity_id
_entity_poly.type
_entity_poly.pdbx_seq_one_letter_code
_entity_poly.pdbx_strand_id
1 'polypeptide(L)'
;MKAISSIFSSLIVTLITISLAVPLFVYFSNLYSNTQSQVSSSYNALQNAIDTQITLIRVSNNLSGIFVYNYGQYNITISKIIICNATYNINNFLVKPLQIVSIYNILDASGYHVNTVVSKDTTIVLLANGNYYYFT
;
A
#
# COMPACT_ATOMS: atom_id res chain seq x y z
N MET A 1 6.59 67.57 19.40
CA MET A 1 6.69 66.77 18.16
C MET A 1 7.28 65.39 18.35
N LYS A 2 8.04 65.13 19.42
CA LYS A 2 8.62 63.81 19.68
C LYS A 2 7.54 62.72 19.86
N ALA A 3 6.37 62.98 20.45
CA ALA A 3 5.28 62.03 20.64
C ALA A 3 4.67 61.56 19.31
N ILE A 4 4.48 62.46 18.34
CA ILE A 4 3.94 62.10 17.01
C ILE A 4 4.96 61.28 16.23
N SER A 5 6.23 61.63 16.28
CA SER A 5 7.30 60.85 15.64
C SER A 5 7.40 59.45 16.21
N SER A 6 7.25 59.27 17.52
CA SER A 6 7.25 58.00 18.18
C SER A 6 6.04 57.13 17.77
N ILE A 7 4.83 57.73 17.64
CA ILE A 7 3.63 57.06 17.18
C ILE A 7 3.80 56.61 15.71
N PHE A 8 4.27 57.45 14.83
CA PHE A 8 4.53 57.12 13.43
C PHE A 8 5.57 56.00 13.30
N SER A 9 6.65 56.08 14.06
CA SER A 9 7.69 55.05 14.06
C SER A 9 7.15 53.69 14.52
N SER A 10 6.35 53.66 15.59
CA SER A 10 5.70 52.48 16.09
C SER A 10 4.71 51.88 15.08
N LEU A 11 3.96 52.71 14.39
CA LEU A 11 3.00 52.31 13.38
C LEU A 11 3.67 51.70 12.15
N ILE A 12 4.77 52.30 11.69
CA ILE A 12 5.56 51.80 10.58
C ILE A 12 6.17 50.43 10.91
N VAL A 13 6.76 50.29 12.10
CA VAL A 13 7.30 48.99 12.56
C VAL A 13 6.24 47.92 12.62
N THR A 14 5.05 48.22 13.12
CA THR A 14 3.92 47.30 13.17
C THR A 14 3.48 46.88 11.76
N LEU A 15 3.37 47.81 10.82
CA LEU A 15 3.00 47.52 9.43
C LEU A 15 4.04 46.62 8.74
N ILE A 16 5.32 46.92 8.91
CA ILE A 16 6.41 46.10 8.36
C ILE A 16 6.37 44.67 8.95
N THR A 17 6.18 44.55 10.25
CA THR A 17 6.10 43.27 10.94
C THR A 17 4.94 42.42 10.41
N ILE A 18 3.76 43.02 10.27
CA ILE A 18 2.58 42.31 9.72
C ILE A 18 2.81 41.94 8.26
N SER A 19 3.38 42.84 7.46
CA SER A 19 3.67 42.60 6.04
C SER A 19 4.63 41.45 5.80
N LEU A 20 5.54 41.18 6.71
CA LEU A 20 6.47 40.05 6.65
C LEU A 20 5.91 38.80 7.30
N ALA A 21 5.16 38.94 8.38
CA ALA A 21 4.63 37.79 9.16
C ALA A 21 3.57 37.03 8.38
N VAL A 22 2.65 37.69 7.69
CA VAL A 22 1.56 37.03 6.97
C VAL A 22 2.05 36.11 5.83
N PRO A 23 2.90 36.60 4.89
CA PRO A 23 3.46 35.74 3.84
C PRO A 23 4.28 34.57 4.40
N LEU A 24 5.05 34.85 5.45
CA LEU A 24 5.87 33.83 6.11
C LEU A 24 4.98 32.72 6.77
N PHE A 25 3.91 33.13 7.43
CA PHE A 25 2.94 32.21 8.01
C PHE A 25 2.29 31.32 6.93
N VAL A 26 1.87 31.92 5.82
CA VAL A 26 1.27 31.18 4.68
C VAL A 26 2.29 30.20 4.09
N TYR A 27 3.54 30.63 3.93
CA TYR A 27 4.60 29.74 3.43
C TYR A 27 4.82 28.54 4.35
N PHE A 28 4.97 28.76 5.64
CA PHE A 28 5.15 27.66 6.60
C PHE A 28 3.91 26.75 6.71
N SER A 29 2.70 27.31 6.63
CA SER A 29 1.47 26.54 6.62
C SER A 29 1.39 25.62 5.41
N ASN A 30 1.72 26.10 4.22
CA ASN A 30 1.77 25.30 2.99
C ASN A 30 2.86 24.23 3.06
N LEU A 31 4.04 24.57 3.56
CA LEU A 31 5.13 23.63 3.74
C LEU A 31 4.76 22.52 4.72
N TYR A 32 4.11 22.85 5.82
CA TYR A 32 3.62 21.89 6.80
C TYR A 32 2.58 20.95 6.20
N SER A 33 1.59 21.46 5.48
CA SER A 33 0.56 20.66 4.81
C SER A 33 1.15 19.70 3.78
N ASN A 34 2.08 20.17 2.96
CA ASN A 34 2.74 19.33 1.97
C ASN A 34 3.59 18.23 2.62
N THR A 35 4.34 18.55 3.66
CA THR A 35 5.14 17.58 4.41
C THR A 35 4.25 16.54 5.08
N GLN A 36 3.15 16.95 5.69
CA GLN A 36 2.20 16.06 6.33
C GLN A 36 1.56 15.09 5.31
N SER A 37 1.18 15.57 4.13
CA SER A 37 0.67 14.72 3.05
C SER A 37 1.69 13.69 2.57
N GLN A 38 2.94 14.09 2.39
CA GLN A 38 4.02 13.20 1.98
C GLN A 38 4.32 12.14 3.04
N VAL A 39 4.37 12.51 4.30
CA VAL A 39 4.58 11.58 5.43
C VAL A 39 3.43 10.59 5.53
N SER A 40 2.19 11.04 5.43
CA SER A 40 1.01 10.18 5.41
C SER A 40 1.03 9.18 4.26
N SER A 41 1.36 9.62 3.05
CA SER A 41 1.45 8.75 1.88
C SER A 41 2.55 7.70 2.04
N SER A 42 3.73 8.12 2.54
CA SER A 42 4.86 7.21 2.79
C SER A 42 4.54 6.22 3.90
N TYR A 43 3.88 6.65 4.96
CA TYR A 43 3.44 5.78 6.05
C TYR A 43 2.45 4.73 5.56
N ASN A 44 1.45 5.13 4.78
CA ASN A 44 0.45 4.21 4.23
C ASN A 44 1.08 3.20 3.27
N ALA A 45 2.04 3.62 2.44
CA ALA A 45 2.78 2.72 1.55
C ALA A 45 3.61 1.69 2.33
N LEU A 46 4.30 2.12 3.39
CA LEU A 46 5.04 1.24 4.29
C LEU A 46 4.11 0.28 5.03
N GLN A 47 3.01 0.77 5.56
CA GLN A 47 2.00 -0.03 6.24
C GLN A 47 1.48 -1.14 5.32
N ASN A 48 1.09 -0.80 4.10
CA ASN A 48 0.62 -1.78 3.12
C ASN A 48 1.69 -2.82 2.77
N ALA A 49 2.95 -2.41 2.66
CA ALA A 49 4.06 -3.31 2.38
C ALA A 49 4.37 -4.27 3.54
N ILE A 50 4.20 -3.81 4.78
CA ILE A 50 4.40 -4.63 5.99
C ILE A 50 3.20 -5.56 6.22
N ASP A 51 1.99 -5.06 5.98
CA ASP A 51 0.76 -5.79 6.27
C ASP A 51 0.54 -6.97 5.32
N THR A 52 1.04 -6.88 4.09
CA THR A 52 0.87 -7.93 3.08
C THR A 52 2.16 -8.72 2.93
N GLN A 53 2.39 -9.64 3.83
CA GLN A 53 3.53 -10.57 3.79
C GLN A 53 3.06 -11.93 3.31
N ILE A 54 3.20 -12.16 2.01
CA ILE A 54 2.74 -13.34 1.33
C ILE A 54 3.92 -13.99 0.58
N THR A 55 4.00 -15.30 0.63
CA THR A 55 4.95 -16.07 -0.18
C THR A 55 4.28 -17.29 -0.79
N LEU A 56 4.91 -17.82 -1.82
CA LEU A 56 4.47 -19.03 -2.50
C LEU A 56 5.44 -20.16 -2.22
N ILE A 57 4.92 -21.30 -1.78
CA ILE A 57 5.71 -22.50 -1.51
C ILE A 57 5.34 -23.55 -2.55
N ARG A 58 6.32 -23.98 -3.35
CA ARG A 58 6.15 -25.04 -4.35
C ARG A 58 6.74 -26.34 -3.84
N VAL A 59 5.88 -27.32 -3.58
CA VAL A 59 6.28 -28.68 -3.22
C VAL A 59 6.25 -29.58 -4.46
N SER A 60 5.32 -29.34 -5.37
CA SER A 60 5.20 -30.06 -6.63
C SER A 60 4.81 -29.11 -7.77
N ASN A 61 4.80 -29.64 -9.00
CA ASN A 61 4.39 -28.87 -10.17
C ASN A 61 2.86 -28.84 -10.38
N ASN A 62 2.10 -29.53 -9.54
CA ASN A 62 0.64 -29.50 -9.59
C ASN A 62 0.11 -28.34 -8.74
N LEU A 63 -1.02 -27.78 -9.11
CA LEU A 63 -1.63 -26.68 -8.36
C LEU A 63 -1.97 -27.06 -6.92
N SER A 64 -2.25 -28.33 -6.65
CA SER A 64 -2.46 -28.86 -5.29
C SER A 64 -1.20 -28.86 -4.43
N GLY A 65 -0.01 -28.86 -5.06
CA GLY A 65 1.28 -28.80 -4.37
C GLY A 65 1.93 -27.44 -4.37
N ILE A 66 1.23 -26.41 -4.79
CA ILE A 66 1.66 -25.02 -4.72
C ILE A 66 0.81 -24.31 -3.68
N PHE A 67 1.45 -23.81 -2.64
CA PHE A 67 0.78 -23.23 -1.49
C PHE A 67 1.05 -21.75 -1.38
N VAL A 68 0.04 -21.00 -0.97
CA VAL A 68 0.14 -19.60 -0.56
C VAL A 68 0.26 -19.57 0.95
N TYR A 69 1.29 -18.91 1.45
CA TYR A 69 1.54 -18.76 2.88
C TYR A 69 1.52 -17.29 3.27
N ASN A 70 0.65 -16.94 4.19
CA ASN A 70 0.62 -15.63 4.82
C ASN A 70 1.46 -15.66 6.09
N TYR A 71 2.67 -15.11 6.03
CA TYR A 71 3.56 -15.00 7.19
C TYR A 71 3.46 -13.64 7.90
N GLY A 72 2.51 -12.80 7.48
CA GLY A 72 2.21 -11.51 8.10
C GLY A 72 1.28 -11.63 9.32
N GLN A 73 0.91 -10.48 9.83
CA GLN A 73 0.04 -10.35 11.01
C GLN A 73 -1.42 -10.05 10.66
N TYR A 74 -1.71 -9.79 9.41
CA TYR A 74 -3.04 -9.37 8.95
C TYR A 74 -3.61 -10.35 7.93
N ASN A 75 -4.93 -10.35 7.81
CA ASN A 75 -5.64 -11.13 6.80
C ASN A 75 -5.30 -10.62 5.40
N ILE A 76 -5.09 -11.56 4.48
CA ILE A 76 -4.86 -11.26 3.07
C ILE A 76 -6.07 -11.73 2.27
N THR A 77 -6.59 -10.87 1.42
CA THR A 77 -7.70 -11.20 0.52
C THR A 77 -7.17 -11.33 -0.90
N ILE A 78 -7.27 -12.53 -1.46
CA ILE A 78 -6.88 -12.83 -2.84
C ILE A 78 -8.10 -12.62 -3.74
N SER A 79 -7.97 -11.76 -4.74
CA SER A 79 -9.04 -11.45 -5.69
C SER A 79 -8.79 -11.93 -7.11
N LYS A 80 -7.54 -12.25 -7.44
CA LYS A 80 -7.18 -12.74 -8.77
C LYS A 80 -5.91 -13.59 -8.73
N ILE A 81 -5.89 -14.64 -9.54
CA ILE A 81 -4.70 -15.47 -9.77
C ILE A 81 -4.46 -15.55 -11.27
N ILE A 82 -3.22 -15.33 -11.71
CA ILE A 82 -2.81 -15.47 -13.10
C ILE A 82 -1.74 -16.55 -13.20
N ILE A 83 -2.00 -17.57 -14.00
CA ILE A 83 -1.09 -18.71 -14.23
C ILE A 83 -1.06 -19.01 -15.72
N CYS A 84 0.12 -19.08 -16.32
CA CYS A 84 0.30 -19.46 -17.75
C CYS A 84 -0.61 -18.67 -18.70
N ASN A 85 -0.70 -17.35 -18.55
CA ASN A 85 -1.59 -16.46 -19.33
C ASN A 85 -3.10 -16.66 -19.08
N ALA A 86 -3.49 -17.58 -18.21
CA ALA A 86 -4.88 -17.74 -17.79
C ALA A 86 -5.13 -16.89 -16.53
N THR A 87 -6.19 -16.11 -16.56
CA THR A 87 -6.61 -15.26 -15.45
C THR A 87 -7.83 -15.87 -14.75
N TYR A 88 -7.72 -16.10 -13.45
CA TYR A 88 -8.79 -16.61 -12.61
C TYR A 88 -9.25 -15.52 -11.66
N ASN A 89 -10.51 -15.13 -11.75
CA ASN A 89 -11.12 -14.17 -10.82
C ASN A 89 -11.58 -14.93 -9.56
N ILE A 90 -11.02 -14.57 -8.43
CA ILE A 90 -11.29 -15.21 -7.15
C ILE A 90 -12.31 -14.38 -6.38
N ASN A 91 -13.26 -15.05 -5.74
CA ASN A 91 -14.28 -14.40 -4.93
C ASN A 91 -13.74 -14.01 -3.55
N ASN A 92 -12.77 -13.09 -3.52
CA ASN A 92 -12.19 -12.54 -2.29
C ASN A 92 -11.85 -13.62 -1.26
N PHE A 93 -10.95 -14.54 -1.63
CA PHE A 93 -10.52 -15.62 -0.75
C PHE A 93 -9.63 -15.06 0.38
N LEU A 94 -10.04 -15.30 1.62
CA LEU A 94 -9.35 -14.81 2.80
C LEU A 94 -8.29 -15.81 3.27
N VAL A 95 -7.05 -15.35 3.39
CA VAL A 95 -5.94 -16.10 4.00
C VAL A 95 -5.57 -15.44 5.32
N LYS A 96 -5.82 -16.14 6.42
CA LYS A 96 -5.52 -15.65 7.77
C LYS A 96 -4.01 -15.65 8.05
N PRO A 97 -3.54 -14.89 9.06
CA PRO A 97 -2.14 -14.94 9.47
C PRO A 97 -1.69 -16.37 9.81
N LEU A 98 -0.48 -16.71 9.37
CA LEU A 98 0.14 -18.03 9.55
C LEU A 98 -0.63 -19.19 8.91
N GLN A 99 -1.54 -18.90 8.00
CA GLN A 99 -2.29 -19.91 7.26
C GLN A 99 -1.58 -20.26 5.96
N ILE A 100 -1.58 -21.56 5.65
CA ILE A 100 -1.09 -22.12 4.38
C ILE A 100 -2.30 -22.70 3.63
N VAL A 101 -2.51 -22.26 2.38
CA VAL A 101 -3.61 -22.72 1.53
C VAL A 101 -3.07 -23.06 0.16
N SER A 102 -3.47 -24.20 -0.41
CA SER A 102 -3.08 -24.55 -1.78
C SER A 102 -3.80 -23.67 -2.80
N ILE A 103 -3.13 -23.37 -3.91
CA ILE A 103 -3.76 -22.64 -5.03
C ILE A 103 -4.97 -23.40 -5.56
N TYR A 104 -4.89 -24.72 -5.60
CA TYR A 104 -6.03 -25.56 -5.99
C TYR A 104 -7.28 -25.28 -5.14
N ASN A 105 -7.12 -25.21 -3.83
CA ASN A 105 -8.25 -24.95 -2.92
C ASN A 105 -8.82 -23.54 -3.11
N ILE A 106 -7.98 -22.56 -3.39
CA ILE A 106 -8.42 -21.18 -3.67
C ILE A 106 -9.24 -21.15 -4.97
N LEU A 107 -8.78 -21.82 -6.01
CA LEU A 107 -9.48 -21.91 -7.29
C LEU A 107 -10.78 -22.70 -7.16
N ASP A 108 -10.76 -23.80 -6.45
CA ASP A 108 -11.93 -24.66 -6.22
C ASP A 108 -13.03 -23.93 -5.46
N ALA A 109 -12.67 -23.17 -4.43
CA ALA A 109 -13.59 -22.31 -3.68
C ALA A 109 -14.26 -21.24 -4.54
N SER A 110 -13.63 -20.84 -5.65
CA SER A 110 -14.16 -19.85 -6.60
C SER A 110 -14.84 -20.49 -7.81
N GLY A 111 -15.02 -21.80 -7.82
CA GLY A 111 -15.70 -22.54 -8.87
C GLY A 111 -14.81 -23.00 -10.02
N TYR A 112 -13.51 -22.85 -9.93
CA TYR A 112 -12.55 -23.30 -10.95
C TYR A 112 -11.96 -24.66 -10.56
N HIS A 113 -12.41 -25.71 -11.21
CA HIS A 113 -11.88 -27.07 -11.01
C HIS A 113 -10.70 -27.33 -11.95
N VAL A 114 -9.59 -26.65 -11.73
CA VAL A 114 -8.40 -26.74 -12.57
C VAL A 114 -7.28 -27.45 -11.83
N ASN A 115 -6.81 -28.56 -12.39
CA ASN A 115 -5.65 -29.29 -11.87
C ASN A 115 -4.61 -29.45 -12.98
N THR A 116 -3.99 -28.34 -13.36
CA THR A 116 -2.94 -28.32 -14.38
C THR A 116 -1.55 -28.40 -13.76
N VAL A 117 -0.62 -28.97 -14.52
CA VAL A 117 0.80 -28.98 -14.18
C VAL A 117 1.40 -27.65 -14.58
N VAL A 118 2.09 -26.98 -13.65
CA VAL A 118 2.74 -25.70 -13.86
C VAL A 118 4.24 -25.91 -13.87
N SER A 119 4.92 -25.52 -14.95
CA SER A 119 6.39 -25.59 -15.04
C SER A 119 7.06 -24.82 -13.91
N LYS A 120 8.25 -25.25 -13.50
CA LYS A 120 9.05 -24.59 -12.46
C LYS A 120 9.34 -23.12 -12.79
N ASP A 121 9.50 -22.81 -14.07
CA ASP A 121 9.87 -21.47 -14.55
C ASP A 121 8.65 -20.59 -14.82
N THR A 122 7.45 -21.09 -14.57
CA THR A 122 6.22 -20.31 -14.77
C THR A 122 6.02 -19.33 -13.63
N THR A 123 5.85 -18.07 -13.98
CA THR A 123 5.49 -17.03 -13.02
C THR A 123 4.01 -17.12 -12.66
N ILE A 124 3.72 -17.17 -11.39
CA ILE A 124 2.38 -17.09 -10.82
C ILE A 124 2.20 -15.70 -10.26
N VAL A 125 1.12 -15.04 -10.65
CA VAL A 125 0.79 -13.69 -10.19
C VAL A 125 -0.46 -13.75 -9.33
N LEU A 126 -0.38 -13.17 -8.14
CA LEU A 126 -1.49 -13.04 -7.22
C LEU A 126 -1.86 -11.57 -7.05
N LEU A 127 -3.14 -11.25 -7.18
CA LEU A 127 -3.67 -9.95 -6.77
C LEU A 127 -4.23 -10.11 -5.36
N ALA A 128 -3.51 -9.56 -4.40
CA ALA A 128 -3.84 -9.63 -2.99
C ALA A 128 -3.86 -8.24 -2.36
N ASN A 129 -4.91 -7.90 -1.63
CA ASN A 129 -5.10 -6.58 -1.02
C ASN A 129 -4.90 -5.40 -1.99
N GLY A 130 -5.27 -5.58 -3.26
CA GLY A 130 -5.13 -4.56 -4.30
C GLY A 130 -3.74 -4.46 -4.95
N ASN A 131 -2.78 -5.29 -4.57
CA ASN A 131 -1.42 -5.29 -5.11
C ASN A 131 -1.11 -6.60 -5.85
N TYR A 132 -0.32 -6.50 -6.91
CA TYR A 132 0.15 -7.66 -7.67
C TYR A 132 1.47 -8.18 -7.12
N TYR A 133 1.52 -9.49 -6.85
CA TYR A 133 2.71 -10.20 -6.38
C TYR A 133 3.11 -11.24 -7.42
N TYR A 134 4.38 -11.22 -7.81
CA TYR A 134 4.95 -12.09 -8.84
C TYR A 134 5.86 -13.13 -8.20
N PHE A 135 5.57 -14.41 -8.44
CA PHE A 135 6.34 -15.55 -7.91
C PHE A 135 6.83 -16.42 -9.07
N THR A 136 8.11 -16.65 -9.12
CA THR A 136 8.74 -17.48 -10.15
C THR A 136 9.17 -18.82 -9.62
#